data_1b98343a57d39f6e97442a1a6efb78cc
#
_entry.id   1b98343a57d39f6e97442a1a6efb78cc
#
_cell.length_a   1.000
_cell.length_b   1.000
_cell.length_c   1.000
_cell.angle_alpha   90.00
_cell.angle_beta   90.00
_cell.angle_gamma   90.00
#
_symmetry.space_group_name_H-M   'P 1'
#
loop_
_entity.id
_entity.type
_entity.pdbx_description
1 polymer ?
#
loop_
_entity_poly.entity_id
_entity_poly.type
_entity_poly.pdbx_seq_one_letter_code
_entity_poly.pdbx_strand_id
1 'polypeptide(L)'
;MTCVGIDIEQFVRDPYGSGIQRVLQQLALQWPVDGPGADFVVPLDDAFGLLTPEQAAGLLSLAFVPRDPGADLRHIVRDHLVALDPTRVRAGDLLSIYDAWLLPEVSYLPSVLERFELFAKCMPTAMIGYDVLPMSDPANYRFKPGTAAWVSEYFRHLATADAVVCISDYARDGILGRLRRDPALPISVAHPGGDHIEVQEGRPPARPLFTRLGTMEARKRPLEILAAFLEARRTQGLEADLLFIGAPSASDEEINEPARRASASDPAVRWVQGASDDEVRELVGRSSAFLSIGTEGYGIPVLEAVRLGTPVLFDGIQPAGDLMSGHGARRIDGLGHHGLVSAFEAYGEA
;
A
#
# COMPACT_ATOMS: atom_id res chain seq x y z
N MET A 1 14.40 28.48 -10.06
CA MET A 1 13.58 27.28 -10.38
C MET A 1 13.37 26.59 -9.05
N THR A 2 12.14 26.32 -8.66
CA THR A 2 11.83 25.67 -7.37
C THR A 2 12.39 24.26 -7.37
N CYS A 3 13.08 23.87 -6.29
CA CYS A 3 13.64 22.53 -6.11
C CYS A 3 13.05 21.87 -4.85
N VAL A 4 12.60 20.64 -4.96
CA VAL A 4 11.94 19.89 -3.87
C VAL A 4 12.83 18.73 -3.43
N GLY A 5 13.15 18.67 -2.14
CA GLY A 5 13.74 17.49 -1.53
C GLY A 5 12.67 16.47 -1.16
N ILE A 6 12.78 15.23 -1.64
CA ILE A 6 11.84 14.13 -1.39
C ILE A 6 12.51 13.08 -0.50
N ASP A 7 12.02 12.90 0.70
CA ASP A 7 12.60 11.98 1.67
C ASP A 7 12.20 10.53 1.37
N ILE A 8 13.16 9.66 1.10
CA ILE A 8 12.91 8.23 0.87
C ILE A 8 13.67 7.31 1.85
N GLU A 9 14.07 7.84 3.02
CA GLU A 9 14.76 7.03 4.01
C GLU A 9 13.91 5.84 4.48
N GLN A 10 12.58 6.01 4.62
CA GLN A 10 11.70 4.93 5.03
C GLN A 10 11.81 3.73 4.08
N PHE A 11 11.78 3.96 2.78
CA PHE A 11 11.97 2.91 1.78
C PHE A 11 13.34 2.23 1.91
N VAL A 12 14.41 3.01 2.01
CA VAL A 12 15.77 2.45 2.09
C VAL A 12 15.97 1.59 3.34
N ARG A 13 15.34 1.98 4.46
CA ARG A 13 15.41 1.23 5.73
C ARG A 13 14.52 -0.01 5.76
N ASP A 14 13.36 0.05 5.12
CA ASP A 14 12.36 -1.03 5.18
C ASP A 14 11.62 -1.22 3.84
N PRO A 15 12.32 -1.66 2.79
CA PRO A 15 11.71 -1.95 1.50
C PRO A 15 10.91 -3.26 1.57
N TYR A 16 9.64 -3.25 1.13
CA TYR A 16 8.77 -4.44 1.16
C TYR A 16 7.69 -4.49 0.07
N GLY A 17 7.67 -3.53 -0.85
CA GLY A 17 6.75 -3.54 -2.00
C GLY A 17 5.28 -3.29 -1.64
N SER A 18 5.00 -2.37 -0.71
CA SER A 18 3.62 -2.00 -0.35
C SER A 18 2.96 -1.08 -1.37
N GLY A 19 1.63 -0.92 -1.25
CA GLY A 19 0.89 0.09 -2.00
C GLY A 19 1.41 1.52 -1.77
N ILE A 20 1.88 1.85 -0.56
CA ILE A 20 2.52 3.14 -0.25
C ILE A 20 3.81 3.30 -1.07
N GLN A 21 4.64 2.26 -1.09
CA GLN A 21 5.89 2.27 -1.86
C GLN A 21 5.63 2.23 -3.38
N ARG A 22 4.50 1.68 -3.82
CA ARG A 22 4.05 1.78 -5.22
C ARG A 22 3.72 3.23 -5.57
N VAL A 23 3.02 3.97 -4.72
CA VAL A 23 2.75 5.41 -4.94
C VAL A 23 4.07 6.18 -5.04
N LEU A 24 5.03 5.90 -4.16
CA LEU A 24 6.35 6.53 -4.20
C LEU A 24 7.11 6.21 -5.51
N GLN A 25 7.09 4.94 -5.95
CA GLN A 25 7.69 4.52 -7.21
C GLN A 25 7.06 5.27 -8.39
N GLN A 26 5.72 5.33 -8.45
CA GLN A 26 5.02 6.02 -9.51
C GLN A 26 5.26 7.55 -9.46
N LEU A 27 5.39 8.13 -8.28
CA LEU A 27 5.78 9.53 -8.12
C LEU A 27 7.16 9.80 -8.76
N ALA A 28 8.13 8.92 -8.57
CA ALA A 28 9.44 9.05 -9.19
C ALA A 28 9.40 8.85 -10.71
N LEU A 29 8.65 7.85 -11.19
CA LEU A 29 8.50 7.55 -12.62
C LEU A 29 7.77 8.65 -13.39
N GLN A 30 6.81 9.32 -12.75
CA GLN A 30 5.91 10.29 -13.37
C GLN A 30 6.26 11.74 -12.99
N TRP A 31 7.40 11.97 -12.34
CA TRP A 31 7.78 13.33 -11.96
C TRP A 31 7.84 14.24 -13.21
N PRO A 32 7.12 15.37 -13.21
CA PRO A 32 6.94 16.15 -14.44
C PRO A 32 8.27 16.80 -14.89
N VAL A 33 8.64 16.60 -16.14
CA VAL A 33 9.87 17.15 -16.74
C VAL A 33 9.86 18.68 -16.72
N ASP A 34 8.69 19.30 -16.94
CA ASP A 34 8.50 20.75 -16.93
C ASP A 34 8.06 21.28 -15.56
N GLY A 35 8.10 20.43 -14.52
CA GLY A 35 7.74 20.76 -13.13
C GLY A 35 8.90 21.37 -12.34
N PRO A 36 8.73 21.47 -11.01
CA PRO A 36 9.83 21.82 -10.12
C PRO A 36 10.94 20.78 -10.19
N GLY A 37 12.19 21.20 -10.06
CA GLY A 37 13.29 20.26 -9.86
C GLY A 37 13.05 19.40 -8.62
N ALA A 38 13.51 18.16 -8.64
CA ALA A 38 13.40 17.28 -7.48
C ALA A 38 14.60 16.37 -7.36
N ASP A 39 15.03 16.15 -6.12
CA ASP A 39 15.95 15.10 -5.76
C ASP A 39 15.27 14.18 -4.72
N PHE A 40 15.45 12.88 -4.89
CA PHE A 40 15.09 11.87 -3.90
C PHE A 40 16.26 11.70 -2.95
N VAL A 41 16.04 12.05 -1.69
CA VAL A 41 17.10 12.20 -0.70
C VAL A 41 17.17 10.95 0.19
N VAL A 42 18.35 10.35 0.26
CA VAL A 42 18.62 9.16 1.06
C VAL A 42 19.73 9.43 2.08
N PRO A 43 19.67 8.89 3.30
CA PRO A 43 20.78 8.97 4.22
C PRO A 43 21.92 8.03 3.77
N LEU A 44 23.14 8.52 3.87
CA LEU A 44 24.38 7.77 3.80
C LEU A 44 25.03 7.80 5.19
N ASP A 45 26.15 7.13 5.37
CA ASP A 45 26.79 7.01 6.71
C ASP A 45 27.09 8.37 7.35
N ASP A 46 27.65 9.30 6.59
CA ASP A 46 28.11 10.63 7.07
C ASP A 46 27.53 11.82 6.27
N ALA A 47 26.63 11.55 5.32
CA ALA A 47 26.11 12.51 4.37
C ALA A 47 24.68 12.14 3.93
N PHE A 48 24.14 12.90 2.98
CA PHE A 48 22.96 12.51 2.22
C PHE A 48 23.35 12.30 0.76
N GLY A 49 22.71 11.32 0.12
CA GLY A 49 22.78 11.09 -1.31
C GLY A 49 21.59 11.71 -2.00
N LEU A 50 21.83 12.40 -3.10
CA LEU A 50 20.80 12.97 -3.97
C LEU A 50 20.65 12.09 -5.20
N LEU A 51 19.44 11.60 -5.43
CA LEU A 51 19.07 10.79 -6.60
C LEU A 51 18.15 11.59 -7.50
N THR A 52 18.40 11.57 -8.80
CA THR A 52 17.42 12.08 -9.78
C THR A 52 16.14 11.24 -9.73
N PRO A 53 15.00 11.74 -10.25
CA PRO A 53 13.77 10.93 -10.35
C PRO A 53 13.99 9.58 -11.05
N GLU A 54 14.78 9.54 -12.12
CA GLU A 54 15.10 8.31 -12.84
C GLU A 54 15.90 7.31 -11.99
N GLN A 55 16.92 7.78 -11.29
CA GLN A 55 17.71 6.94 -10.36
C GLN A 55 16.85 6.41 -9.23
N ALA A 56 16.01 7.26 -8.65
CA ALA A 56 15.07 6.88 -7.59
C ALA A 56 14.05 5.86 -8.09
N ALA A 57 13.47 6.05 -9.27
CA ALA A 57 12.54 5.09 -9.86
C ALA A 57 13.18 3.72 -10.05
N GLY A 58 14.44 3.65 -10.52
CA GLY A 58 15.21 2.42 -10.62
C GLY A 58 15.40 1.73 -9.26
N LEU A 59 15.82 2.49 -8.25
CA LEU A 59 16.00 1.98 -6.88
C LEU A 59 14.69 1.46 -6.27
N LEU A 60 13.61 2.23 -6.38
CA LEU A 60 12.29 1.88 -5.85
C LEU A 60 11.68 0.66 -6.55
N SER A 61 11.99 0.46 -7.84
CA SER A 61 11.51 -0.68 -8.61
C SER A 61 12.03 -2.02 -8.09
N LEU A 62 13.15 -2.05 -7.37
CA LEU A 62 13.70 -3.28 -6.76
C LEU A 62 12.73 -3.97 -5.80
N ALA A 63 11.79 -3.24 -5.21
CA ALA A 63 10.78 -3.81 -4.32
C ALA A 63 9.71 -4.64 -5.06
N PHE A 64 9.60 -4.50 -6.38
CA PHE A 64 8.51 -5.02 -7.20
C PHE A 64 8.94 -6.04 -8.26
N VAL A 65 10.23 -6.31 -8.37
CA VAL A 65 10.75 -7.33 -9.30
C VAL A 65 10.85 -8.70 -8.63
N PRO A 66 10.79 -9.79 -9.43
CA PRO A 66 11.01 -11.14 -8.92
C PRO A 66 12.36 -11.27 -8.22
N ARG A 67 12.41 -12.04 -7.14
CA ARG A 67 13.63 -12.28 -6.34
C ARG A 67 13.78 -13.74 -6.00
N ASP A 68 15.02 -14.16 -5.80
CA ASP A 68 15.30 -15.48 -5.27
C ASP A 68 14.69 -15.66 -3.87
N PRO A 69 14.10 -16.83 -3.56
CA PRO A 69 13.58 -17.12 -2.24
C PRO A 69 14.69 -16.94 -1.17
N GLY A 70 14.43 -16.07 -0.19
CA GLY A 70 15.38 -15.78 0.89
C GLY A 70 16.33 -14.61 0.62
N ALA A 71 16.28 -13.97 -0.55
CA ALA A 71 17.05 -12.75 -0.81
C ALA A 71 16.58 -11.61 0.12
N ASP A 72 17.54 -10.98 0.80
CA ASP A 72 17.26 -9.81 1.65
C ASP A 72 17.18 -8.54 0.79
N LEU A 73 15.96 -8.05 0.60
CA LEU A 73 15.71 -6.84 -0.18
C LEU A 73 16.44 -5.60 0.35
N ARG A 74 16.68 -5.51 1.65
CA ARG A 74 17.45 -4.39 2.25
C ARG A 74 18.89 -4.38 1.78
N HIS A 75 19.49 -5.56 1.67
CA HIS A 75 20.85 -5.68 1.11
C HIS A 75 20.87 -5.30 -0.37
N ILE A 76 19.92 -5.81 -1.15
CA ILE A 76 19.81 -5.50 -2.59
C ILE A 76 19.66 -3.98 -2.80
N VAL A 77 18.78 -3.33 -2.06
CA VAL A 77 18.56 -1.87 -2.15
C VAL A 77 19.82 -1.10 -1.75
N ARG A 78 20.50 -1.52 -0.69
CA ARG A 78 21.75 -0.89 -0.24
C ARG A 78 22.86 -1.03 -1.28
N ASP A 79 23.08 -2.22 -1.81
CA ASP A 79 24.12 -2.49 -2.81
C ASP A 79 23.86 -1.69 -4.08
N HIS A 80 22.60 -1.61 -4.50
CA HIS A 80 22.20 -0.81 -5.65
C HIS A 80 22.40 0.70 -5.40
N LEU A 81 22.05 1.19 -4.22
CA LEU A 81 22.29 2.57 -3.83
C LEU A 81 23.78 2.93 -3.86
N VAL A 82 24.65 2.03 -3.39
CA VAL A 82 26.11 2.21 -3.49
C VAL A 82 26.56 2.27 -4.95
N ALA A 83 26.01 1.39 -5.81
CA ALA A 83 26.35 1.34 -7.23
C ALA A 83 25.86 2.57 -8.03
N LEU A 84 24.79 3.23 -7.57
CA LEU A 84 24.31 4.46 -8.17
C LEU A 84 25.25 5.65 -7.95
N ASP A 85 26.13 5.58 -6.97
CA ASP A 85 27.07 6.65 -6.58
C ASP A 85 26.42 8.04 -6.51
N PRO A 86 25.41 8.23 -5.61
CA PRO A 86 24.61 9.44 -5.58
C PRO A 86 25.46 10.67 -5.23
N THR A 87 25.06 11.84 -5.72
CA THR A 87 25.69 13.11 -5.33
C THR A 87 25.63 13.29 -3.82
N ARG A 88 26.78 13.40 -3.18
CA ARG A 88 26.89 13.49 -1.72
C ARG A 88 26.82 14.95 -1.25
N VAL A 89 25.96 15.21 -0.26
CA VAL A 89 25.82 16.52 0.38
C VAL A 89 25.80 16.39 1.89
N ARG A 90 26.24 17.42 2.61
CA ARG A 90 26.15 17.46 4.08
C ARG A 90 24.73 17.77 4.52
N ALA A 91 24.34 17.28 5.70
CA ALA A 91 23.02 17.54 6.26
C ALA A 91 22.67 19.05 6.33
N GLY A 92 23.63 19.89 6.71
CA GLY A 92 23.42 21.34 6.79
C GLY A 92 23.20 22.03 5.44
N ASP A 93 23.68 21.45 4.35
CA ASP A 93 23.56 22.03 3.02
C ASP A 93 22.17 21.80 2.42
N LEU A 94 21.42 20.79 2.88
CA LEU A 94 20.06 20.49 2.39
C LEU A 94 19.11 21.67 2.53
N LEU A 95 19.22 22.45 3.61
CA LEU A 95 18.40 23.65 3.84
C LEU A 95 18.69 24.79 2.84
N SER A 96 19.85 24.77 2.18
CA SER A 96 20.20 25.78 1.16
C SER A 96 19.95 25.31 -0.27
N ILE A 97 19.69 24.02 -0.47
CA ILE A 97 19.46 23.42 -1.79
C ILE A 97 17.97 23.43 -2.14
N TYR A 98 17.09 23.18 -1.16
CA TYR A 98 15.67 22.98 -1.42
C TYR A 98 14.81 24.16 -0.97
N ASP A 99 13.79 24.44 -1.80
CA ASP A 99 12.74 25.44 -1.52
C ASP A 99 11.54 24.81 -0.77
N ALA A 100 11.43 23.48 -0.80
CA ALA A 100 10.38 22.71 -0.11
C ALA A 100 10.84 21.29 0.19
N TRP A 101 10.21 20.67 1.19
CA TRP A 101 10.48 19.29 1.61
C TRP A 101 9.23 18.43 1.58
N LEU A 102 9.28 17.28 0.90
CA LEU A 102 8.19 16.32 0.80
C LEU A 102 8.52 15.05 1.58
N LEU A 103 7.64 14.64 2.49
CA LEU A 103 7.61 13.30 3.10
C LEU A 103 6.50 12.47 2.43
N PRO A 104 6.85 11.61 1.48
CA PRO A 104 5.87 10.86 0.67
C PRO A 104 5.40 9.56 1.29
N GLU A 105 6.10 9.02 2.31
CA GLU A 105 5.77 7.74 2.94
C GLU A 105 5.23 7.92 4.37
N VAL A 106 4.49 6.92 4.83
CA VAL A 106 4.22 6.76 6.27
C VAL A 106 5.49 6.30 6.95
N SER A 107 6.04 7.10 7.82
CA SER A 107 7.27 6.77 8.56
C SER A 107 7.11 6.98 10.05
N TYR A 108 7.63 6.03 10.81
CA TYR A 108 7.75 6.12 12.25
C TYR A 108 9.23 6.07 12.68
N LEU A 109 10.13 6.36 11.75
CA LEU A 109 11.56 6.47 12.01
C LEU A 109 11.88 7.81 12.68
N PRO A 110 12.56 7.79 13.84
CA PRO A 110 12.96 9.02 14.52
C PRO A 110 13.72 9.98 13.59
N SER A 111 14.71 9.46 12.84
CA SER A 111 15.54 10.25 11.92
C SER A 111 14.74 11.01 10.87
N VAL A 112 13.69 10.39 10.32
CA VAL A 112 12.81 11.00 9.31
C VAL A 112 11.96 12.10 9.94
N LEU A 113 11.33 11.81 11.10
CA LEU A 113 10.41 12.75 11.75
C LEU A 113 11.14 13.94 12.38
N GLU A 114 12.31 13.73 12.99
CA GLU A 114 13.15 14.81 13.52
C GLU A 114 13.68 15.72 12.39
N ARG A 115 14.06 15.16 11.25
CA ARG A 115 14.45 15.92 10.06
C ARG A 115 13.28 16.72 9.51
N PHE A 116 12.10 16.11 9.39
CA PHE A 116 10.89 16.81 8.97
C PHE A 116 10.55 17.97 9.89
N GLU A 117 10.61 17.77 11.21
CA GLU A 117 10.41 18.82 12.22
C GLU A 117 11.42 19.99 12.07
N LEU A 118 12.68 19.67 11.78
CA LEU A 118 13.71 20.68 11.55
C LEU A 118 13.39 21.50 10.28
N PHE A 119 13.02 20.83 9.19
CA PHE A 119 12.77 21.50 7.91
C PHE A 119 11.48 22.31 7.93
N ALA A 120 10.45 21.87 8.66
CA ALA A 120 9.22 22.62 8.86
C ALA A 120 9.42 23.99 9.53
N LYS A 121 10.56 24.21 10.19
CA LYS A 121 10.93 25.52 10.76
C LYS A 121 11.63 26.44 9.76
N CYS A 122 12.09 25.91 8.65
CA CYS A 122 12.99 26.60 7.73
C CYS A 122 12.43 26.75 6.31
N MET A 123 11.55 25.85 5.90
CA MET A 123 10.98 25.83 4.54
C MET A 123 9.59 25.23 4.51
N PRO A 124 8.78 25.47 3.49
CA PRO A 124 7.51 24.79 3.27
C PRO A 124 7.66 23.26 3.24
N THR A 125 6.73 22.58 3.92
CA THR A 125 6.69 21.11 4.00
C THR A 125 5.40 20.56 3.43
N ALA A 126 5.50 19.38 2.80
CA ALA A 126 4.35 18.65 2.29
C ALA A 126 4.40 17.17 2.69
N MET A 127 3.22 16.56 2.79
CA MET A 127 3.09 15.12 3.05
C MET A 127 2.03 14.49 2.12
N ILE A 128 2.20 13.19 1.82
CA ILE A 128 1.12 12.39 1.25
C ILE A 128 0.31 11.79 2.39
N GLY A 129 -1.00 12.05 2.39
CA GLY A 129 -1.95 11.55 3.37
C GLY A 129 -2.60 10.24 2.90
N TYR A 130 -2.19 9.11 3.48
CA TYR A 130 -2.73 7.80 3.10
C TYR A 130 -4.02 7.46 3.85
N ASP A 131 -4.01 7.57 5.17
CA ASP A 131 -5.16 7.38 6.03
C ASP A 131 -4.85 7.77 7.48
N VAL A 132 -5.86 7.65 8.33
CA VAL A 132 -5.74 7.79 9.78
C VAL A 132 -6.26 6.54 10.52
N LEU A 133 -6.23 5.39 9.84
CA LEU A 133 -6.76 4.13 10.37
C LEU A 133 -6.14 3.72 11.70
N PRO A 134 -4.81 3.88 11.93
CA PRO A 134 -4.23 3.58 13.23
C PRO A 134 -4.84 4.37 14.39
N MET A 135 -5.40 5.54 14.12
CA MET A 135 -6.08 6.38 15.12
C MET A 135 -7.60 6.14 15.19
N SER A 136 -8.21 5.79 14.06
CA SER A 136 -9.66 5.56 13.99
C SER A 136 -10.07 4.15 14.40
N ASP A 137 -9.18 3.19 14.24
CA ASP A 137 -9.40 1.78 14.57
C ASP A 137 -8.14 1.16 15.23
N PRO A 138 -7.73 1.68 16.40
CA PRO A 138 -6.48 1.25 17.07
C PRO A 138 -6.50 -0.23 17.48
N ALA A 139 -7.68 -0.85 17.62
CA ALA A 139 -7.80 -2.26 17.97
C ALA A 139 -7.23 -3.21 16.89
N ASN A 140 -7.25 -2.78 15.64
CA ASN A 140 -6.74 -3.53 14.49
C ASN A 140 -5.28 -3.17 14.12
N TYR A 141 -4.61 -2.35 14.95
CA TYR A 141 -3.21 -1.96 14.75
C TYR A 141 -2.36 -2.31 15.96
N ARG A 142 -1.36 -3.14 15.73
CA ARG A 142 -0.38 -3.50 16.75
C ARG A 142 0.98 -2.95 16.36
N PHE A 143 1.43 -1.96 17.08
CA PHE A 143 2.75 -1.37 16.89
C PHE A 143 3.80 -2.11 17.72
N LYS A 144 5.02 -2.14 17.20
CA LYS A 144 6.17 -2.64 17.97
C LYS A 144 6.35 -1.79 19.24
N PRO A 145 6.78 -2.36 20.36
CA PRO A 145 7.10 -1.59 21.56
C PRO A 145 8.04 -0.42 21.25
N GLY A 146 7.77 0.75 21.80
CA GLY A 146 8.54 1.97 21.58
C GLY A 146 8.15 2.78 20.34
N THR A 147 7.32 2.25 19.45
CA THR A 147 6.91 2.97 18.22
C THR A 147 5.77 3.97 18.47
N ALA A 148 4.96 3.79 19.50
CA ALA A 148 3.73 4.57 19.73
C ALA A 148 3.96 6.10 19.78
N ALA A 149 5.07 6.56 20.37
CA ALA A 149 5.42 7.97 20.39
C ALA A 149 5.64 8.52 18.97
N TRP A 150 6.35 7.78 18.13
CA TRP A 150 6.65 8.17 16.76
C TRP A 150 5.44 8.10 15.84
N VAL A 151 4.50 7.20 16.10
CA VAL A 151 3.18 7.19 15.45
C VAL A 151 2.45 8.52 15.73
N SER A 152 2.44 8.95 16.98
CA SER A 152 1.83 10.23 17.37
C SER A 152 2.53 11.43 16.71
N GLU A 153 3.87 11.40 16.64
CA GLU A 153 4.64 12.44 15.95
C GLU A 153 4.35 12.49 14.45
N TYR A 154 4.27 11.35 13.77
CA TYR A 154 3.89 11.29 12.37
C TYR A 154 2.53 11.97 12.12
N PHE A 155 1.51 11.62 12.92
CA PHE A 155 0.19 12.21 12.78
C PHE A 155 0.15 13.69 13.16
N ARG A 156 0.99 14.12 14.11
CA ARG A 156 1.16 15.55 14.42
C ARG A 156 1.71 16.29 13.20
N HIS A 157 2.73 15.77 12.54
CA HIS A 157 3.27 16.37 11.31
C HIS A 157 2.23 16.38 10.19
N LEU A 158 1.49 15.30 10.00
CA LEU A 158 0.43 15.24 9.01
C LEU A 158 -0.68 16.29 9.27
N ALA A 159 -0.96 16.59 10.54
CA ALA A 159 -1.90 17.65 10.92
C ALA A 159 -1.35 19.06 10.66
N THR A 160 -0.03 19.28 10.72
CA THR A 160 0.58 20.61 10.74
C THR A 160 1.43 20.94 9.52
N ALA A 161 1.71 20.00 8.62
CA ALA A 161 2.44 20.26 7.37
C ALA A 161 1.77 21.39 6.56
N ASP A 162 2.55 22.19 5.86
CA ASP A 162 2.04 23.33 5.07
C ASP A 162 1.09 22.86 3.97
N ALA A 163 1.34 21.69 3.37
CA ALA A 163 0.43 21.09 2.39
C ALA A 163 0.27 19.57 2.61
N VAL A 164 -0.91 19.03 2.29
CA VAL A 164 -1.16 17.58 2.27
C VAL A 164 -1.90 17.20 0.99
N VAL A 165 -1.41 16.16 0.32
CA VAL A 165 -2.10 15.52 -0.80
C VAL A 165 -2.62 14.16 -0.35
N CYS A 166 -3.92 14.00 -0.26
CA CYS A 166 -4.56 12.76 0.19
C CYS A 166 -4.81 11.81 -0.97
N ILE A 167 -4.68 10.50 -0.74
CA ILE A 167 -4.95 9.49 -1.76
C ILE A 167 -6.44 9.21 -1.96
N SER A 168 -7.31 9.73 -1.09
CA SER A 168 -8.76 9.58 -1.18
C SER A 168 -9.49 10.69 -0.39
N ASP A 169 -10.77 10.88 -0.69
CA ASP A 169 -11.64 11.74 0.12
C ASP A 169 -11.78 11.20 1.56
N TYR A 170 -11.81 9.88 1.72
CA TYR A 170 -11.83 9.25 3.04
C TYR A 170 -10.59 9.60 3.87
N ALA A 171 -9.40 9.57 3.26
CA ALA A 171 -8.16 9.98 3.92
C ALA A 171 -8.19 11.47 4.28
N ARG A 172 -8.63 12.35 3.35
CA ARG A 172 -8.78 13.79 3.60
C ARG A 172 -9.71 14.07 4.77
N ASP A 173 -10.90 13.48 4.75
CA ASP A 173 -11.92 13.71 5.79
C ASP A 173 -11.47 13.19 7.15
N GLY A 174 -10.74 12.06 7.17
CA GLY A 174 -10.08 11.54 8.37
C GLY A 174 -9.03 12.50 8.92
N ILE A 175 -8.17 13.05 8.07
CA ILE A 175 -7.11 14.01 8.45
C ILE A 175 -7.74 15.30 8.98
N LEU A 176 -8.72 15.86 8.29
CA LEU A 176 -9.42 17.07 8.75
C LEU A 176 -10.14 16.85 10.08
N GLY A 177 -10.90 15.77 10.18
CA GLY A 177 -11.74 15.51 11.35
C GLY A 177 -10.99 14.92 12.55
N ARG A 178 -10.22 13.87 12.35
CA ARG A 178 -9.56 13.13 13.45
C ARG A 178 -8.30 13.84 13.95
N LEU A 179 -7.48 14.35 13.03
CA LEU A 179 -6.25 15.08 13.39
C LEU A 179 -6.54 16.55 13.67
N ARG A 180 -7.75 17.04 13.41
CA ARG A 180 -8.14 18.46 13.57
C ARG A 180 -7.18 19.40 12.82
N ARG A 181 -6.79 18.98 11.62
CA ARG A 181 -5.97 19.82 10.73
C ARG A 181 -6.74 21.11 10.44
N ASP A 182 -6.03 22.25 10.47
CA ASP A 182 -6.60 23.54 10.08
C ASP A 182 -7.03 23.46 8.59
N PRO A 183 -8.33 23.65 8.30
CA PRO A 183 -8.82 23.62 6.93
C PRO A 183 -8.33 24.79 6.07
N ALA A 184 -7.72 25.81 6.66
CA ALA A 184 -7.07 26.92 5.92
C ALA A 184 -5.71 26.48 5.32
N LEU A 185 -5.08 25.42 5.86
CA LEU A 185 -3.86 24.87 5.28
C LEU A 185 -4.21 24.04 4.02
N PRO A 186 -3.44 24.17 2.93
CA PRO A 186 -3.64 23.43 1.70
C PRO A 186 -3.81 21.93 1.94
N ILE A 187 -4.93 21.39 1.49
CA ILE A 187 -5.22 19.95 1.46
C ILE A 187 -6.00 19.63 0.19
N SER A 188 -5.52 18.64 -0.56
CA SER A 188 -6.14 18.21 -1.82
C SER A 188 -6.24 16.70 -1.88
N VAL A 189 -6.98 16.18 -2.85
CA VAL A 189 -7.08 14.75 -3.14
C VAL A 189 -6.53 14.48 -4.52
N ALA A 190 -5.64 13.48 -4.61
CA ALA A 190 -5.15 12.93 -5.86
C ALA A 190 -5.26 11.40 -5.77
N HIS A 191 -6.21 10.83 -6.49
CA HIS A 191 -6.43 9.39 -6.48
C HIS A 191 -5.29 8.68 -7.22
N PRO A 192 -4.60 7.71 -6.60
CA PRO A 192 -3.66 6.84 -7.31
C PRO A 192 -4.37 6.09 -8.46
N GLY A 193 -3.70 5.94 -9.58
CA GLY A 193 -4.18 5.13 -10.70
C GLY A 193 -3.84 3.63 -10.54
N GLY A 194 -4.41 2.79 -11.42
CA GLY A 194 -4.05 1.37 -11.59
C GLY A 194 -3.32 1.11 -12.91
N ASP A 195 -2.92 2.13 -13.61
CA ASP A 195 -2.39 2.11 -14.98
C ASP A 195 -0.92 1.64 -15.07
N HIS A 196 -0.25 1.47 -13.93
CA HIS A 196 1.06 0.82 -13.84
C HIS A 196 1.00 -0.70 -14.13
N ILE A 197 -0.20 -1.30 -14.14
CA ILE A 197 -0.41 -2.70 -14.48
C ILE A 197 -0.60 -2.85 -16.00
N GLU A 198 0.24 -3.65 -16.63
CA GLU A 198 0.05 -4.07 -18.02
C GLU A 198 -1.01 -5.17 -18.11
N VAL A 199 -1.97 -4.98 -19.01
CA VAL A 199 -3.02 -5.96 -19.24
C VAL A 199 -2.44 -7.17 -19.99
N GLN A 200 -2.64 -8.35 -19.44
CA GLN A 200 -2.33 -9.62 -20.09
C GLN A 200 -3.62 -10.41 -20.24
N GLU A 201 -3.82 -11.04 -21.38
CA GLU A 201 -4.93 -11.96 -21.57
C GLU A 201 -4.71 -13.21 -20.70
N GLY A 202 -5.44 -13.28 -19.59
CA GLY A 202 -5.43 -14.43 -18.69
C GLY A 202 -6.27 -15.57 -19.24
N ARG A 203 -5.80 -16.81 -19.11
CA ARG A 203 -6.63 -17.99 -19.38
C ARG A 203 -7.55 -18.23 -18.19
N PRO A 204 -8.88 -18.34 -18.39
CA PRO A 204 -9.80 -18.67 -17.29
C PRO A 204 -9.34 -19.91 -16.52
N PRO A 205 -9.48 -19.96 -15.20
CA PRO A 205 -9.14 -21.12 -14.39
C PRO A 205 -10.10 -22.27 -14.71
N ALA A 206 -9.67 -23.52 -14.45
CA ALA A 206 -10.51 -24.70 -14.66
C ALA A 206 -11.68 -24.77 -13.65
N ARG A 207 -11.57 -24.10 -12.54
CA ARG A 207 -12.59 -23.95 -11.48
C ARG A 207 -12.66 -22.48 -11.09
N PRO A 208 -13.81 -21.95 -10.64
CA PRO A 208 -13.89 -20.59 -10.15
C PRO A 208 -12.81 -20.34 -9.10
N LEU A 209 -12.09 -19.22 -9.26
CA LEU A 209 -11.00 -18.80 -8.38
C LEU A 209 -11.33 -17.46 -7.77
N PHE A 210 -11.39 -17.41 -6.47
CA PHE A 210 -11.50 -16.17 -5.70
C PHE A 210 -10.14 -15.78 -5.15
N THR A 211 -9.71 -14.55 -5.37
CA THR A 211 -8.42 -14.05 -4.87
C THR A 211 -8.57 -12.87 -3.95
N ARG A 212 -7.66 -12.79 -2.98
CA ARG A 212 -7.51 -11.65 -2.10
C ARG A 212 -6.03 -11.30 -2.00
N LEU A 213 -5.67 -10.02 -2.20
CA LEU A 213 -4.28 -9.52 -2.18
C LEU A 213 -4.02 -8.64 -0.95
N GLY A 214 -2.84 -8.80 -0.36
CA GLY A 214 -2.27 -7.96 0.70
C GLY A 214 -1.99 -8.73 1.99
N THR A 215 -1.32 -8.08 2.92
CA THR A 215 -0.94 -8.64 4.23
C THR A 215 -2.17 -9.17 5.00
N MET A 216 -2.00 -10.24 5.75
CA MET A 216 -3.05 -10.87 6.57
C MET A 216 -3.31 -10.03 7.83
N GLU A 217 -4.04 -8.93 7.67
CA GLU A 217 -4.37 -7.98 8.74
C GLU A 217 -5.84 -8.06 9.13
N ALA A 218 -6.15 -7.87 10.42
CA ALA A 218 -7.51 -7.94 10.96
C ALA A 218 -8.49 -7.02 10.23
N ARG A 219 -8.07 -5.78 9.93
CA ARG A 219 -8.89 -4.80 9.20
C ARG A 219 -9.31 -5.24 7.80
N LYS A 220 -8.61 -6.21 7.20
CA LYS A 220 -8.88 -6.81 5.88
C LYS A 220 -9.72 -8.09 5.95
N ARG A 221 -10.14 -8.49 7.14
CA ARG A 221 -11.08 -9.58 7.43
C ARG A 221 -10.77 -10.93 6.77
N PRO A 222 -9.50 -11.39 6.71
CA PRO A 222 -9.16 -12.63 6.00
C PRO A 222 -9.83 -13.87 6.59
N LEU A 223 -10.00 -13.95 7.92
CA LEU A 223 -10.67 -15.09 8.57
C LEU A 223 -12.16 -15.14 8.28
N GLU A 224 -12.81 -13.99 8.11
CA GLU A 224 -14.21 -13.95 7.73
C GLU A 224 -14.40 -14.41 6.27
N ILE A 225 -13.51 -13.99 5.36
CA ILE A 225 -13.48 -14.49 3.97
C ILE A 225 -13.31 -16.01 3.98
N LEU A 226 -12.33 -16.53 4.73
CA LEU A 226 -12.08 -17.97 4.84
C LEU A 226 -13.30 -18.73 5.38
N ALA A 227 -13.89 -18.24 6.48
CA ALA A 227 -15.05 -18.86 7.10
C ALA A 227 -16.25 -18.92 6.16
N ALA A 228 -16.56 -17.81 5.48
CA ALA A 228 -17.64 -17.72 4.49
C ALA A 228 -17.42 -18.66 3.30
N PHE A 229 -16.19 -18.74 2.79
CA PHE A 229 -15.84 -19.66 1.71
C PHE A 229 -16.03 -21.12 2.10
N LEU A 230 -15.53 -21.52 3.27
CA LEU A 230 -15.69 -22.90 3.78
C LEU A 230 -17.16 -23.24 4.06
N GLU A 231 -17.95 -22.26 4.51
CA GLU A 231 -19.39 -22.44 4.70
C GLU A 231 -20.11 -22.64 3.37
N ALA A 232 -19.87 -21.80 2.36
CA ALA A 232 -20.46 -21.93 1.04
C ALA A 232 -20.14 -23.30 0.40
N ARG A 233 -18.90 -23.76 0.52
CA ARG A 233 -18.53 -25.14 0.07
C ARG A 233 -19.31 -26.23 0.78
N ARG A 234 -19.47 -26.12 2.10
CA ARG A 234 -20.14 -27.14 2.92
C ARG A 234 -21.66 -27.14 2.72
N THR A 235 -22.30 -25.98 2.62
CA THR A 235 -23.78 -25.85 2.62
C THR A 235 -24.38 -25.80 1.24
N GLN A 236 -23.64 -25.27 0.26
CA GLN A 236 -24.11 -25.03 -1.10
C GLN A 236 -23.42 -25.91 -2.14
N GLY A 237 -22.41 -26.71 -1.72
CA GLY A 237 -21.66 -27.55 -2.65
C GLY A 237 -20.74 -26.77 -3.59
N LEU A 238 -20.34 -25.55 -3.24
CA LEU A 238 -19.50 -24.70 -4.07
C LEU A 238 -18.19 -25.40 -4.46
N GLU A 239 -17.99 -25.57 -5.77
CA GLU A 239 -16.76 -26.12 -6.34
C GLU A 239 -15.84 -25.01 -6.86
N ALA A 240 -15.19 -24.30 -5.95
CA ALA A 240 -14.30 -23.20 -6.24
C ALA A 240 -13.01 -23.28 -5.42
N ASP A 241 -12.04 -22.44 -5.76
CA ASP A 241 -10.79 -22.26 -5.03
C ASP A 241 -10.69 -20.84 -4.42
N LEU A 242 -10.06 -20.72 -3.26
CA LEU A 242 -9.74 -19.47 -2.57
C LEU A 242 -8.24 -19.29 -2.49
N LEU A 243 -7.75 -18.16 -2.93
CA LEU A 243 -6.33 -17.82 -2.92
C LEU A 243 -6.08 -16.52 -2.13
N PHE A 244 -5.32 -16.64 -1.06
CA PHE A 244 -4.71 -15.50 -0.40
C PHE A 244 -3.33 -15.23 -0.99
N ILE A 245 -3.03 -13.98 -1.31
CA ILE A 245 -1.72 -13.53 -1.80
C ILE A 245 -1.23 -12.44 -0.86
N GLY A 246 -0.05 -12.62 -0.28
CA GLY A 246 0.58 -11.60 0.56
C GLY A 246 1.24 -12.13 1.81
N ALA A 247 1.91 -11.22 2.51
CA ALA A 247 2.67 -11.54 3.71
C ALA A 247 1.78 -11.92 4.91
N PRO A 248 2.29 -12.72 5.85
CA PRO A 248 1.64 -12.93 7.14
C PRO A 248 1.60 -11.60 7.92
N SER A 249 0.65 -11.49 8.84
CA SER A 249 0.68 -10.43 9.83
C SER A 249 1.93 -10.59 10.70
N ALA A 250 2.70 -9.54 10.86
CA ALA A 250 3.91 -9.57 11.70
C ALA A 250 3.59 -9.61 13.20
N SER A 251 2.36 -9.31 13.59
CA SER A 251 1.96 -9.13 14.99
C SER A 251 0.72 -9.93 15.41
N ASP A 252 0.12 -10.71 14.49
CA ASP A 252 -1.17 -11.35 14.73
C ASP A 252 -1.19 -12.82 14.26
N GLU A 253 -0.64 -13.69 15.09
CA GLU A 253 -0.62 -15.13 14.81
C GLU A 253 -2.02 -15.75 14.88
N GLU A 254 -2.96 -15.13 15.58
CA GLU A 254 -4.37 -15.56 15.61
C GLU A 254 -5.04 -15.46 14.22
N ILE A 255 -4.52 -14.60 13.35
CA ILE A 255 -4.94 -14.52 11.94
C ILE A 255 -4.15 -15.50 11.07
N ASN A 256 -2.82 -15.55 11.26
CA ASN A 256 -1.95 -16.36 10.42
C ASN A 256 -2.21 -17.85 10.54
N GLU A 257 -2.35 -18.35 11.76
CA GLU A 257 -2.43 -19.78 12.04
C GLU A 257 -3.68 -20.46 11.43
N PRO A 258 -4.91 -19.90 11.53
CA PRO A 258 -6.07 -20.49 10.87
C PRO A 258 -5.92 -20.55 9.34
N ALA A 259 -5.38 -19.48 8.72
CA ALA A 259 -5.17 -19.43 7.28
C ALA A 259 -4.11 -20.46 6.82
N ARG A 260 -3.01 -20.59 7.57
CA ARG A 260 -1.96 -21.57 7.33
C ARG A 260 -2.49 -23.00 7.44
N ARG A 261 -3.28 -23.27 8.49
CA ARG A 261 -3.90 -24.59 8.71
C ARG A 261 -4.87 -24.93 7.58
N ALA A 262 -5.73 -23.99 7.17
CA ALA A 262 -6.65 -24.21 6.06
C ALA A 262 -5.90 -24.51 4.77
N SER A 263 -4.85 -23.74 4.45
CA SER A 263 -4.03 -23.97 3.26
C SER A 263 -3.25 -25.29 3.29
N ALA A 264 -2.94 -25.82 4.46
CA ALA A 264 -2.25 -27.10 4.61
C ALA A 264 -3.21 -28.32 4.54
N SER A 265 -4.48 -28.14 4.91
CA SER A 265 -5.45 -29.22 5.03
C SER A 265 -6.49 -29.30 3.92
N ASP A 266 -6.74 -28.21 3.20
CA ASP A 266 -7.73 -28.12 2.13
C ASP A 266 -7.08 -27.63 0.82
N PRO A 267 -6.99 -28.48 -0.23
CA PRO A 267 -6.36 -28.11 -1.50
C PRO A 267 -7.08 -26.97 -2.24
N ALA A 268 -8.33 -26.68 -1.89
CA ALA A 268 -9.07 -25.55 -2.45
C ALA A 268 -8.74 -24.21 -1.76
N VAL A 269 -7.97 -24.22 -0.68
CA VAL A 269 -7.49 -23.01 -0.01
C VAL A 269 -5.99 -22.89 -0.17
N ARG A 270 -5.52 -21.83 -0.77
CA ARG A 270 -4.07 -21.59 -0.96
C ARG A 270 -3.66 -20.25 -0.38
N TRP A 271 -2.45 -20.19 0.11
CA TRP A 271 -1.82 -18.94 0.56
C TRP A 271 -0.42 -18.81 -0.04
N VAL A 272 -0.26 -17.85 -0.93
CA VAL A 272 1.00 -17.54 -1.62
C VAL A 272 1.65 -16.34 -0.94
N GLN A 273 2.89 -16.50 -0.52
CA GLN A 273 3.69 -15.45 0.13
C GLN A 273 4.88 -15.11 -0.76
N GLY A 274 5.24 -13.82 -0.80
CA GLY A 274 6.40 -13.36 -1.57
C GLY A 274 6.21 -13.41 -3.08
N ALA A 275 4.97 -13.44 -3.57
CA ALA A 275 4.69 -13.37 -5.01
C ALA A 275 5.26 -12.08 -5.61
N SER A 276 5.88 -12.20 -6.77
CA SER A 276 6.29 -11.07 -7.60
C SER A 276 5.08 -10.37 -8.23
N ASP A 277 5.28 -9.16 -8.74
CA ASP A 277 4.23 -8.43 -9.45
C ASP A 277 3.67 -9.22 -10.65
N ASP A 278 4.53 -9.94 -11.38
CA ASP A 278 4.12 -10.77 -12.50
C ASP A 278 3.24 -11.95 -12.07
N GLU A 279 3.62 -12.61 -10.97
CA GLU A 279 2.80 -13.68 -10.39
C GLU A 279 1.48 -13.15 -9.83
N VAL A 280 1.49 -12.00 -9.14
CA VAL A 280 0.26 -11.34 -8.67
C VAL A 280 -0.65 -11.02 -9.86
N ARG A 281 -0.09 -10.44 -10.91
CA ARG A 281 -0.83 -10.09 -12.15
C ARG A 281 -1.45 -11.31 -12.80
N GLU A 282 -0.69 -12.41 -12.96
CA GLU A 282 -1.21 -13.66 -13.50
C GLU A 282 -2.33 -14.24 -12.62
N LEU A 283 -2.09 -14.33 -11.30
CA LEU A 283 -3.04 -14.95 -10.37
C LEU A 283 -4.34 -14.13 -10.26
N VAL A 284 -4.24 -12.80 -10.16
CA VAL A 284 -5.41 -11.92 -10.13
C VAL A 284 -6.12 -11.90 -11.47
N GLY A 285 -5.40 -11.76 -12.58
CA GLY A 285 -5.98 -11.70 -13.93
C GLY A 285 -6.72 -12.98 -14.36
N ARG A 286 -6.43 -14.12 -13.72
CA ARG A 286 -7.14 -15.40 -13.94
C ARG A 286 -8.31 -15.61 -12.99
N SER A 287 -8.53 -14.73 -12.03
CA SER A 287 -9.55 -14.94 -11.00
C SER A 287 -10.95 -14.69 -11.54
N SER A 288 -11.91 -15.49 -11.07
CA SER A 288 -13.33 -15.27 -11.32
C SER A 288 -13.84 -14.03 -10.60
N ALA A 289 -13.29 -13.75 -9.40
CA ALA A 289 -13.51 -12.51 -8.70
C ALA A 289 -12.34 -12.19 -7.74
N PHE A 290 -12.05 -10.90 -7.60
CA PHE A 290 -11.14 -10.36 -6.60
C PHE A 290 -11.92 -9.84 -5.38
N LEU A 291 -11.46 -10.20 -4.18
CA LEU A 291 -12.12 -9.86 -2.93
C LEU A 291 -11.39 -8.69 -2.23
N SER A 292 -12.05 -7.56 -2.10
CA SER A 292 -11.57 -6.40 -1.34
C SER A 292 -12.48 -6.13 -0.16
N ILE A 293 -12.20 -6.78 0.98
CA ILE A 293 -13.08 -6.80 2.15
C ILE A 293 -12.39 -6.08 3.32
N GLY A 294 -13.14 -5.26 4.04
CA GLY A 294 -12.69 -4.57 5.23
C GLY A 294 -12.43 -3.09 5.02
N THR A 295 -11.39 -2.53 5.64
CA THR A 295 -11.14 -1.08 5.63
C THR A 295 -9.78 -0.77 5.01
N GLU A 296 -9.81 0.10 3.99
CA GLU A 296 -8.62 0.60 3.29
C GLU A 296 -8.65 2.14 3.25
N GLY A 297 -7.46 2.76 3.25
CA GLY A 297 -7.33 4.20 2.99
C GLY A 297 -7.72 4.58 1.56
N TYR A 298 -7.48 3.66 0.62
CA TYR A 298 -7.91 3.80 -0.78
C TYR A 298 -8.27 2.45 -1.42
N GLY A 299 -7.32 1.51 -1.54
CA GLY A 299 -7.56 0.21 -2.15
C GLY A 299 -7.01 0.08 -3.58
N ILE A 300 -5.73 0.39 -3.80
CA ILE A 300 -5.04 0.25 -5.10
C ILE A 300 -5.30 -1.13 -5.75
N PRO A 301 -5.27 -2.27 -5.02
CA PRO A 301 -5.54 -3.59 -5.61
C PRO A 301 -6.90 -3.73 -6.30
N VAL A 302 -7.89 -2.91 -5.92
CA VAL A 302 -9.19 -2.86 -6.64
C VAL A 302 -8.98 -2.36 -8.07
N LEU A 303 -8.21 -1.29 -8.23
CA LEU A 303 -7.93 -0.72 -9.56
C LEU A 303 -7.10 -1.68 -10.41
N GLU A 304 -6.12 -2.35 -9.79
CA GLU A 304 -5.28 -3.36 -10.42
C GLU A 304 -6.13 -4.53 -10.94
N ALA A 305 -7.04 -5.06 -10.12
CA ALA A 305 -7.92 -6.14 -10.50
C ALA A 305 -8.89 -5.74 -11.65
N VAL A 306 -9.52 -4.56 -11.53
CA VAL A 306 -10.39 -4.03 -12.59
C VAL A 306 -9.61 -3.83 -13.90
N ARG A 307 -8.38 -3.32 -13.83
CA ARG A 307 -7.51 -3.14 -14.99
C ARG A 307 -7.18 -4.47 -15.69
N LEU A 308 -7.01 -5.54 -14.91
CA LEU A 308 -6.79 -6.90 -15.42
C LEU A 308 -8.07 -7.56 -15.95
N GLY A 309 -9.22 -6.88 -15.90
CA GLY A 309 -10.51 -7.41 -16.32
C GLY A 309 -11.16 -8.35 -15.30
N THR A 310 -10.62 -8.43 -14.08
CA THR A 310 -11.15 -9.27 -13.01
C THR A 310 -12.27 -8.54 -12.26
N PRO A 311 -13.48 -9.09 -12.17
CA PRO A 311 -14.55 -8.54 -11.37
C PRO A 311 -14.14 -8.39 -9.90
N VAL A 312 -14.45 -7.25 -9.28
CA VAL A 312 -14.14 -6.98 -7.87
C VAL A 312 -15.41 -7.04 -7.04
N LEU A 313 -15.37 -7.85 -5.98
CA LEU A 313 -16.38 -7.88 -4.92
C LEU A 313 -15.82 -7.18 -3.70
N PHE A 314 -16.51 -6.15 -3.21
CA PHE A 314 -16.00 -5.38 -2.08
C PHE A 314 -17.07 -5.13 -0.99
N ASP A 315 -16.58 -5.01 0.25
CA ASP A 315 -17.40 -4.64 1.43
C ASP A 315 -16.55 -3.87 2.43
N GLY A 316 -17.22 -3.06 3.26
CA GLY A 316 -16.58 -2.18 4.22
C GLY A 316 -16.21 -0.81 3.62
N ILE A 317 -15.13 -0.20 4.11
CA ILE A 317 -14.65 1.10 3.63
C ILE A 317 -13.60 0.84 2.54
N GLN A 318 -13.98 1.03 1.29
CA GLN A 318 -13.17 0.75 0.11
C GLN A 318 -13.31 1.91 -0.90
N PRO A 319 -12.59 3.04 -0.72
CA PRO A 319 -12.76 4.21 -1.60
C PRO A 319 -12.58 3.90 -3.09
N ALA A 320 -11.59 3.08 -3.46
CA ALA A 320 -11.42 2.64 -4.85
C ALA A 320 -12.55 1.71 -5.31
N GLY A 321 -13.11 0.88 -4.42
CA GLY A 321 -14.27 0.05 -4.69
C GLY A 321 -15.51 0.89 -5.00
N ASP A 322 -15.76 1.93 -4.21
CA ASP A 322 -16.85 2.87 -4.43
C ASP A 322 -16.66 3.65 -5.74
N LEU A 323 -15.42 4.13 -6.02
CA LEU A 323 -15.08 4.81 -7.26
C LEU A 323 -15.33 3.93 -8.51
N MET A 324 -14.99 2.64 -8.42
CA MET A 324 -15.14 1.68 -9.52
C MET A 324 -16.49 0.96 -9.52
N SER A 325 -17.43 1.35 -8.66
CA SER A 325 -18.76 0.73 -8.59
C SER A 325 -19.51 0.89 -9.93
N GLY A 326 -19.96 -0.24 -10.48
CA GLY A 326 -20.55 -0.28 -11.83
C GLY A 326 -19.53 -0.28 -12.98
N HIS A 327 -18.24 -0.16 -12.69
CA HIS A 327 -17.13 -0.18 -13.65
C HIS A 327 -16.15 -1.34 -13.39
N GLY A 328 -16.67 -2.53 -13.09
CA GLY A 328 -15.88 -3.72 -12.78
C GLY A 328 -15.83 -4.04 -11.27
N ALA A 329 -16.26 -3.13 -10.40
CA ALA A 329 -16.42 -3.41 -8.98
C ALA A 329 -17.90 -3.41 -8.58
N ARG A 330 -18.25 -4.30 -7.65
CA ARG A 330 -19.58 -4.43 -7.09
C ARG A 330 -19.49 -4.58 -5.57
N ARG A 331 -20.28 -3.77 -4.86
CA ARG A 331 -20.48 -3.95 -3.41
C ARG A 331 -21.28 -5.22 -3.17
N ILE A 332 -20.85 -6.02 -2.19
CA ILE A 332 -21.54 -7.25 -1.78
C ILE A 332 -22.89 -6.89 -1.17
N ASP A 333 -23.93 -7.53 -1.65
CA ASP A 333 -25.29 -7.38 -1.11
C ASP A 333 -25.41 -8.14 0.22
N GLY A 334 -25.92 -7.49 1.25
CA GLY A 334 -25.96 -8.03 2.61
C GLY A 334 -24.73 -7.66 3.43
N LEU A 335 -24.81 -7.87 4.73
CA LEU A 335 -23.75 -7.48 5.66
C LEU A 335 -22.93 -8.68 6.12
N GLY A 336 -21.62 -8.49 6.16
CA GLY A 336 -20.67 -9.40 6.79
C GLY A 336 -20.65 -10.80 6.18
N HIS A 337 -20.61 -11.79 7.05
CA HIS A 337 -20.44 -13.19 6.69
C HIS A 337 -21.51 -13.73 5.72
N HIS A 338 -22.81 -13.44 5.95
CA HIS A 338 -23.87 -13.89 5.05
C HIS A 338 -23.78 -13.30 3.65
N GLY A 339 -23.41 -12.02 3.53
CA GLY A 339 -23.19 -11.40 2.23
C GLY A 339 -22.05 -12.07 1.46
N LEU A 340 -20.95 -12.42 2.16
CA LEU A 340 -19.85 -13.16 1.56
C LEU A 340 -20.24 -14.57 1.09
N VAL A 341 -21.00 -15.32 1.91
CA VAL A 341 -21.50 -16.65 1.52
C VAL A 341 -22.32 -16.58 0.24
N SER A 342 -23.27 -15.65 0.16
CA SER A 342 -24.09 -15.42 -1.02
C SER A 342 -23.29 -14.96 -2.26
N ALA A 343 -22.25 -14.14 -2.02
CA ALA A 343 -21.36 -13.72 -3.10
C ALA A 343 -20.55 -14.88 -3.67
N PHE A 344 -20.03 -15.78 -2.84
CA PHE A 344 -19.34 -16.98 -3.29
C PHE A 344 -20.24 -17.89 -4.14
N GLU A 345 -21.51 -18.05 -3.75
CA GLU A 345 -22.50 -18.81 -4.51
C GLU A 345 -22.72 -18.17 -5.90
N ALA A 346 -23.09 -16.89 -5.93
CA ALA A 346 -23.44 -16.18 -7.16
C ALA A 346 -22.30 -16.11 -8.20
N TYR A 347 -21.05 -16.06 -7.76
CA TYR A 347 -19.88 -15.98 -8.64
C TYR A 347 -19.16 -17.33 -8.84
N GLY A 348 -19.54 -18.36 -8.08
CA GLY A 348 -19.04 -19.71 -8.23
C GLY A 348 -19.78 -20.52 -9.31
N GLU A 349 -20.97 -20.07 -9.73
CA GLU A 349 -21.77 -20.70 -10.79
C GLU A 349 -21.55 -20.05 -12.16
N ALA A 350 -20.85 -18.90 -12.23
CA ALA A 350 -20.59 -18.15 -13.46
C ALA A 350 -19.27 -18.59 -14.11
#